data_8ba15d99d1bfbf02dca395a960dde25f
#
_entry.id   8ba15d99d1bfbf02dca395a960dde25f
#
_cell.length_a   1.000
_cell.length_b   1.000
_cell.length_c   1.000
_cell.angle_alpha   90.00
_cell.angle_beta   90.00
_cell.angle_gamma   90.00
#
_symmetry.space_group_name_H-M   'P 1'
#
loop_
_entity.id
_entity.type
_entity.pdbx_description
1 polymer ?
#
loop_
_entity_poly.entity_id
_entity_poly.type
_entity_poly.pdbx_seq_one_letter_code
_entity_poly.pdbx_strand_id
1 'polypeptide(L)'
;YQEEFDTTGSMVWAPDNLTLCYLKYNEADVPAYSFALYDGYCSPTPQYALYPGEFTYKYPVAGQQVAKVSVHSYDVETRKTKEIKLPGTQTEYIPRITYAYSPDRLIVTTLNRAQNRMEMFTANPKSTVVKSLLVEQSDAWLSPLTFQEATMEPDGVVIFSERSGYRHLYKYSYTGALSRTISSGDWDVDAYYGSDAKGNYYLRCNLSGAVNRVICRIDAKGKLTSLSPEQGYATGTFAPDMPYYLQNFSTRSPPPVYT
;
A
#
# COMPACT_ATOMS: atom_id res chain seq x y z
N TYR A 1 5.77 0.56 -13.27
CA TYR A 1 4.84 0.06 -12.25
C TYR A 1 5.53 -0.79 -11.19
N GLN A 2 6.39 -1.72 -11.56
CA GLN A 2 7.01 -2.64 -10.63
C GLN A 2 7.96 -1.90 -9.67
N GLU A 3 8.84 -1.07 -10.19
CA GLU A 3 9.81 -0.34 -9.40
C GLU A 3 9.15 0.79 -8.57
N GLU A 4 8.17 1.48 -9.14
CA GLU A 4 7.53 2.63 -8.50
C GLU A 4 6.52 2.22 -7.43
N PHE A 5 5.75 1.17 -7.69
CA PHE A 5 4.63 0.77 -6.83
C PHE A 5 4.81 -0.59 -6.17
N ASP A 6 5.98 -1.23 -6.31
CA ASP A 6 6.25 -2.57 -5.81
C ASP A 6 5.14 -3.57 -6.20
N THR A 7 4.70 -3.51 -7.46
CA THR A 7 3.56 -4.28 -7.95
C THR A 7 4.03 -5.67 -8.36
N THR A 8 4.27 -6.55 -7.41
CA THR A 8 4.70 -7.93 -7.64
C THR A 8 3.54 -8.89 -7.89
N GLY A 9 2.32 -8.51 -7.48
CA GLY A 9 1.09 -9.26 -7.69
C GLY A 9 -0.03 -8.34 -8.16
N SER A 10 -0.46 -8.51 -9.41
CA SER A 10 -1.53 -7.69 -10.02
C SER A 10 -2.89 -8.37 -9.94
N MET A 11 -3.08 -9.35 -9.04
CA MET A 11 -4.32 -10.10 -8.90
C MET A 11 -4.61 -10.45 -7.45
N VAL A 12 -5.90 -10.49 -7.12
CA VAL A 12 -6.41 -10.80 -5.78
C VAL A 12 -7.65 -11.69 -5.89
N TRP A 13 -7.73 -12.71 -5.05
CA TRP A 13 -8.91 -13.57 -4.93
C TRP A 13 -9.94 -12.96 -3.97
N ALA A 14 -11.19 -13.08 -4.33
CA ALA A 14 -12.29 -12.80 -3.41
C ALA A 14 -12.25 -13.76 -2.21
N PRO A 15 -12.73 -13.35 -1.02
CA PRO A 15 -12.76 -14.22 0.16
C PRO A 15 -13.55 -15.51 0.00
N ASP A 16 -14.49 -15.56 -0.97
CA ASP A 16 -15.28 -16.76 -1.31
C ASP A 16 -14.57 -17.67 -2.35
N ASN A 17 -13.41 -17.28 -2.88
CA ASN A 17 -12.67 -17.97 -3.93
C ASN A 17 -13.43 -18.15 -5.26
N LEU A 18 -14.51 -17.40 -5.49
CA LEU A 18 -15.33 -17.49 -6.72
C LEU A 18 -15.01 -16.40 -7.74
N THR A 19 -14.33 -15.34 -7.33
CA THR A 19 -13.99 -14.23 -8.21
C THR A 19 -12.52 -13.87 -8.08
N LEU A 20 -11.82 -13.81 -9.22
CA LEU A 20 -10.46 -13.28 -9.33
C LEU A 20 -10.52 -11.87 -9.88
N CYS A 21 -9.98 -10.87 -9.17
CA CYS A 21 -9.77 -9.53 -9.72
C CYS A 21 -8.30 -9.33 -10.09
N TYR A 22 -8.05 -8.64 -11.20
CA TYR A 22 -6.70 -8.42 -11.70
C TYR A 22 -6.56 -7.11 -12.46
N LEU A 23 -5.33 -6.63 -12.56
CA LEU A 23 -4.93 -5.50 -13.38
C LEU A 23 -4.47 -5.98 -14.74
N LYS A 24 -4.95 -5.33 -15.79
CA LYS A 24 -4.48 -5.54 -17.16
C LYS A 24 -3.70 -4.31 -17.62
N TYR A 25 -2.46 -4.53 -18.02
CA TYR A 25 -1.55 -3.50 -18.52
C TYR A 25 -1.55 -3.48 -20.04
N ASN A 26 -1.74 -2.32 -20.62
CA ASN A 26 -1.55 -2.07 -22.04
C ASN A 26 -0.33 -1.17 -22.23
N GLU A 27 0.74 -1.74 -22.73
CA GLU A 27 2.04 -1.08 -22.95
C GLU A 27 2.29 -0.74 -24.42
N ALA A 28 1.25 -0.76 -25.29
CA ALA A 28 1.43 -0.52 -26.72
C ALA A 28 2.11 0.82 -27.02
N ASP A 29 1.76 1.86 -26.28
CA ASP A 29 2.26 3.22 -26.43
C ASP A 29 3.50 3.51 -25.57
N VAL A 30 3.98 2.55 -24.77
CA VAL A 30 5.15 2.74 -23.91
C VAL A 30 6.41 2.59 -24.73
N PRO A 31 7.35 3.57 -24.70
CA PRO A 31 8.60 3.49 -25.41
C PRO A 31 9.47 2.32 -24.91
N ALA A 32 10.26 1.74 -25.80
CA ALA A 32 11.28 0.78 -25.46
C ALA A 32 12.59 1.47 -25.10
N TYR A 33 13.28 0.91 -24.14
CA TYR A 33 14.63 1.31 -23.74
C TYR A 33 15.56 0.11 -23.79
N SER A 34 16.79 0.31 -24.25
CA SER A 34 17.78 -0.74 -24.40
C SER A 34 18.95 -0.52 -23.47
N PHE A 35 19.37 -1.59 -22.80
CA PHE A 35 20.58 -1.64 -21.99
C PHE A 35 21.61 -2.56 -22.64
N ALA A 36 22.88 -2.15 -22.59
CA ALA A 36 23.98 -3.05 -22.92
C ALA A 36 24.12 -4.10 -21.81
N LEU A 37 24.10 -5.39 -22.17
CA LEU A 37 24.35 -6.50 -21.28
C LEU A 37 25.82 -6.91 -21.41
N TYR A 38 26.52 -6.85 -20.29
CA TYR A 38 27.88 -7.35 -20.17
C TYR A 38 27.90 -8.67 -19.42
N ASP A 39 28.70 -9.62 -19.89
CA ASP A 39 28.91 -10.84 -19.16
C ASP A 39 29.79 -10.56 -17.93
N GLY A 40 29.23 -10.85 -16.76
CA GLY A 40 29.94 -10.70 -15.50
C GLY A 40 30.30 -12.07 -14.93
N TYR A 41 30.89 -12.06 -13.75
CA TYR A 41 31.11 -13.27 -12.96
C TYR A 41 29.74 -13.91 -12.65
N CYS A 42 29.52 -15.15 -13.09
CA CYS A 42 28.23 -15.85 -13.00
C CYS A 42 27.12 -15.28 -13.93
N SER A 43 27.43 -14.80 -15.09
CA SER A 43 26.43 -14.34 -16.05
C SER A 43 25.45 -15.47 -16.44
N PRO A 44 24.15 -15.18 -16.51
CA PRO A 44 23.15 -16.09 -17.06
C PRO A 44 23.24 -16.22 -18.60
N THR A 45 24.03 -15.38 -19.26
CA THR A 45 24.16 -15.28 -20.72
C THR A 45 25.64 -15.31 -21.17
N PRO A 46 26.31 -16.48 -21.09
CA PRO A 46 27.75 -16.60 -21.41
C PRO A 46 28.14 -16.13 -22.82
N GLN A 47 27.20 -16.06 -23.75
CA GLN A 47 27.43 -15.53 -25.11
C GLN A 47 27.86 -14.07 -25.15
N TYR A 48 27.68 -13.32 -24.06
CA TYR A 48 28.07 -11.89 -23.97
C TYR A 48 29.40 -11.65 -23.26
N ALA A 49 30.20 -12.72 -23.08
CA ALA A 49 31.51 -12.61 -22.39
C ALA A 49 32.53 -11.70 -23.12
N LEU A 50 32.51 -11.69 -24.46
CA LEU A 50 33.44 -10.93 -25.27
C LEU A 50 32.85 -9.67 -25.86
N TYR A 51 31.59 -9.71 -26.23
CA TYR A 51 30.87 -8.57 -26.80
C TYR A 51 29.59 -8.34 -26.05
N PRO A 52 29.20 -7.09 -25.75
CA PRO A 52 27.98 -6.80 -25.06
C PRO A 52 26.75 -7.25 -25.90
N GLY A 53 25.78 -7.85 -25.23
CA GLY A 53 24.44 -8.03 -25.77
C GLY A 53 23.58 -6.81 -25.54
N GLU A 54 22.32 -6.89 -25.95
CA GLU A 54 21.32 -5.86 -25.74
C GLU A 54 20.08 -6.46 -25.08
N PHE A 55 19.60 -5.78 -24.02
CA PHE A 55 18.35 -6.09 -23.37
C PHE A 55 17.40 -4.92 -23.58
N THR A 56 16.33 -5.15 -24.32
CA THR A 56 15.32 -4.14 -24.64
C THR A 56 14.01 -4.48 -23.98
N TYR A 57 13.42 -3.51 -23.27
CA TYR A 57 12.11 -3.67 -22.65
C TYR A 57 11.35 -2.34 -22.64
N LYS A 58 10.06 -2.40 -22.33
CA LYS A 58 9.22 -1.22 -22.22
C LYS A 58 9.55 -0.45 -20.97
N TYR A 59 10.08 0.77 -21.10
CA TYR A 59 10.50 1.61 -20.00
C TYR A 59 10.23 3.08 -20.30
N PRO A 60 9.23 3.70 -19.71
CA PRO A 60 8.94 5.11 -19.91
C PRO A 60 9.92 5.96 -19.10
N VAL A 61 10.75 6.74 -19.77
CA VAL A 61 11.53 7.80 -19.09
C VAL A 61 10.60 8.96 -18.71
N ALA A 62 11.09 9.87 -17.85
CA ALA A 62 10.29 11.01 -17.38
C ALA A 62 9.62 11.76 -18.54
N GLY A 63 8.33 12.05 -18.40
CA GLY A 63 7.50 12.72 -19.40
C GLY A 63 6.91 11.84 -20.48
N GLN A 64 7.33 10.58 -20.61
CA GLN A 64 6.81 9.65 -21.62
C GLN A 64 5.49 9.00 -21.21
N GLN A 65 4.84 8.32 -22.16
CA GLN A 65 3.61 7.58 -21.93
C GLN A 65 3.86 6.37 -21.04
N VAL A 66 3.04 6.19 -20.03
CA VAL A 66 3.05 5.02 -19.14
C VAL A 66 2.02 3.98 -19.60
N ALA A 67 2.12 2.77 -19.08
CA ALA A 67 1.15 1.72 -19.36
C ALA A 67 -0.27 2.15 -18.96
N LYS A 68 -1.24 1.93 -19.83
CA LYS A 68 -2.67 2.12 -19.52
C LYS A 68 -3.15 0.90 -18.75
N VAL A 69 -3.64 1.10 -17.53
CA VAL A 69 -4.04 0.03 -16.63
C VAL A 69 -5.56 0.01 -16.47
N SER A 70 -6.14 -1.18 -16.47
CA SER A 70 -7.57 -1.39 -16.26
C SER A 70 -7.81 -2.52 -15.25
N VAL A 71 -8.93 -2.43 -14.53
CA VAL A 71 -9.34 -3.41 -13.52
C VAL A 71 -10.33 -4.39 -14.14
N HIS A 72 -10.10 -5.67 -13.93
CA HIS A 72 -10.96 -6.74 -14.43
C HIS A 72 -11.35 -7.70 -13.32
N SER A 73 -12.52 -8.31 -13.45
CA SER A 73 -12.97 -9.44 -12.63
C SER A 73 -13.21 -10.66 -13.50
N TYR A 74 -12.82 -11.83 -13.03
CA TYR A 74 -13.11 -13.12 -13.63
C TYR A 74 -13.93 -13.96 -12.65
N ASP A 75 -15.12 -14.36 -13.08
CA ASP A 75 -16.03 -15.23 -12.33
C ASP A 75 -15.74 -16.70 -12.70
N VAL A 76 -15.38 -17.50 -11.71
CA VAL A 76 -14.95 -18.90 -11.91
C VAL A 76 -16.09 -19.80 -12.36
N GLU A 77 -17.30 -19.57 -11.85
CA GLU A 77 -18.48 -20.42 -12.15
C GLU A 77 -18.98 -20.15 -13.57
N THR A 78 -19.15 -18.88 -13.93
CA THR A 78 -19.66 -18.49 -15.24
C THR A 78 -18.57 -18.39 -16.30
N ARG A 79 -17.28 -18.39 -15.90
CA ARG A 79 -16.09 -18.23 -16.74
C ARG A 79 -16.12 -16.92 -17.57
N LYS A 80 -16.73 -15.88 -17.00
CA LYS A 80 -16.85 -14.58 -17.67
C LYS A 80 -15.91 -13.55 -17.05
N THR A 81 -15.29 -12.76 -17.92
CA THR A 81 -14.52 -11.59 -17.54
C THR A 81 -15.36 -10.33 -17.72
N LYS A 82 -15.26 -9.41 -16.77
CA LYS A 82 -15.83 -8.07 -16.86
C LYS A 82 -14.77 -7.02 -16.58
N GLU A 83 -14.85 -5.90 -17.26
CA GLU A 83 -14.07 -4.71 -16.91
C GLU A 83 -14.81 -3.89 -15.86
N ILE A 84 -14.09 -3.48 -14.82
CA ILE A 84 -14.57 -2.57 -13.77
C ILE A 84 -14.09 -1.17 -14.14
N LYS A 85 -14.97 -0.38 -14.72
CA LYS A 85 -14.65 0.98 -15.19
C LYS A 85 -14.66 1.94 -14.00
N LEU A 86 -13.50 2.55 -13.75
CA LEU A 86 -13.36 3.57 -12.72
C LEU A 86 -13.89 4.92 -13.25
N PRO A 87 -14.64 5.67 -12.42
CA PRO A 87 -15.07 7.00 -12.79
C PRO A 87 -13.91 8.01 -12.73
N GLY A 88 -13.97 9.06 -13.55
CA GLY A 88 -13.07 10.19 -13.50
C GLY A 88 -11.95 10.17 -14.54
N THR A 89 -11.33 11.34 -14.71
CA THR A 89 -10.29 11.62 -15.73
C THR A 89 -8.88 11.75 -15.14
N GLN A 90 -8.73 11.65 -13.82
CA GLN A 90 -7.46 11.86 -13.11
C GLN A 90 -6.80 10.56 -12.64
N THR A 91 -7.27 9.42 -13.12
CA THR A 91 -6.68 8.12 -12.82
C THR A 91 -5.62 7.81 -13.89
N GLU A 92 -4.36 7.92 -13.52
CA GLU A 92 -3.23 7.54 -14.39
C GLU A 92 -2.64 6.20 -13.94
N TYR A 93 -2.58 5.98 -12.62
CA TYR A 93 -2.01 4.78 -12.03
C TYR A 93 -3.02 4.06 -11.14
N ILE A 94 -2.91 2.74 -11.10
CA ILE A 94 -3.63 1.86 -10.18
C ILE A 94 -2.59 1.03 -9.41
N PRO A 95 -2.03 1.57 -8.32
CA PRO A 95 -0.96 0.90 -7.58
C PRO A 95 -1.43 -0.32 -6.80
N ARG A 96 -2.70 -0.36 -6.35
CA ARG A 96 -3.22 -1.45 -5.51
C ARG A 96 -4.67 -1.79 -5.82
N ILE A 97 -4.97 -3.08 -5.75
CA ILE A 97 -6.31 -3.64 -5.61
C ILE A 97 -6.30 -4.62 -4.43
N THR A 98 -7.36 -4.59 -3.61
CA THR A 98 -7.45 -5.46 -2.42
C THR A 98 -8.90 -5.74 -2.08
N TYR A 99 -9.22 -6.95 -1.59
CA TYR A 99 -10.55 -7.22 -1.06
C TYR A 99 -10.67 -6.76 0.41
N ALA A 100 -11.85 -6.27 0.77
CA ALA A 100 -12.16 -5.77 2.09
C ALA A 100 -13.26 -6.59 2.75
N TYR A 101 -12.90 -7.73 3.31
CA TYR A 101 -13.77 -8.62 4.13
C TYR A 101 -15.10 -9.05 3.49
N SER A 102 -15.30 -8.83 2.20
CA SER A 102 -16.52 -9.19 1.47
C SER A 102 -16.17 -9.49 0.02
N PRO A 103 -16.76 -10.53 -0.60
CA PRO A 103 -16.56 -10.81 -2.03
C PRO A 103 -17.16 -9.71 -2.94
N ASP A 104 -18.06 -8.90 -2.42
CA ASP A 104 -18.69 -7.79 -3.14
C ASP A 104 -17.96 -6.45 -2.95
N ARG A 105 -16.82 -6.45 -2.26
CA ARG A 105 -16.08 -5.21 -1.97
C ARG A 105 -14.60 -5.33 -2.33
N LEU A 106 -14.29 -4.94 -3.55
CA LEU A 106 -12.92 -4.68 -3.99
C LEU A 106 -12.60 -3.21 -3.71
N ILE A 107 -11.46 -2.93 -3.10
CA ILE A 107 -10.89 -1.60 -2.98
C ILE A 107 -9.88 -1.42 -4.10
N VAL A 108 -10.04 -0.33 -4.85
CA VAL A 108 -9.13 0.06 -5.92
C VAL A 108 -8.50 1.39 -5.53
N THR A 109 -7.19 1.42 -5.41
CA THR A 109 -6.42 2.64 -5.14
C THR A 109 -5.90 3.20 -6.45
N THR A 110 -6.10 4.48 -6.69
CA THR A 110 -5.66 5.18 -7.90
C THR A 110 -4.82 6.39 -7.56
N LEU A 111 -3.94 6.79 -8.48
CA LEU A 111 -3.16 8.03 -8.40
C LEU A 111 -3.25 8.80 -9.71
N ASN A 112 -3.20 10.12 -9.61
CA ASN A 112 -2.98 10.97 -10.76
C ASN A 112 -1.49 10.98 -11.19
N ARG A 113 -1.19 11.53 -12.36
CA ARG A 113 0.17 11.57 -12.92
C ARG A 113 1.18 12.28 -12.02
N ALA A 114 0.78 13.36 -11.36
CA ALA A 114 1.63 14.10 -10.43
C ALA A 114 1.84 13.39 -9.08
N GLN A 115 1.12 12.29 -8.81
CA GLN A 115 1.15 11.53 -7.56
C GLN A 115 0.89 12.40 -6.32
N ASN A 116 0.08 13.43 -6.49
CA ASN A 116 -0.34 14.31 -5.40
C ASN A 116 -1.83 14.20 -5.07
N ARG A 117 -2.55 13.32 -5.78
CA ARG A 117 -3.95 12.99 -5.52
C ARG A 117 -4.17 11.48 -5.66
N MET A 118 -4.49 10.88 -4.53
CA MET A 118 -4.97 9.50 -4.44
C MET A 118 -6.49 9.48 -4.34
N GLU A 119 -7.13 8.53 -4.99
CA GLU A 119 -8.53 8.21 -4.78
C GLU A 119 -8.70 6.71 -4.59
N MET A 120 -9.42 6.33 -3.55
CA MET A 120 -9.84 4.96 -3.34
C MET A 120 -11.29 4.80 -3.75
N PHE A 121 -11.59 3.68 -4.41
CA PHE A 121 -12.92 3.29 -4.80
C PHE A 121 -13.32 1.98 -4.16
N THR A 122 -14.59 1.84 -3.80
CA THR A 122 -15.22 0.55 -3.60
C THR A 122 -15.83 0.09 -4.90
N ALA A 123 -15.54 -1.13 -5.31
CA ALA A 123 -16.09 -1.73 -6.52
C ALA A 123 -16.73 -3.08 -6.20
N ASN A 124 -17.89 -3.35 -6.77
CA ASN A 124 -18.48 -4.69 -6.73
C ASN A 124 -18.05 -5.46 -7.98
N PRO A 125 -17.25 -6.53 -7.86
CA PRO A 125 -16.71 -7.24 -9.02
C PRO A 125 -17.76 -7.94 -9.89
N LYS A 126 -18.91 -8.30 -9.31
CA LYS A 126 -19.98 -9.01 -10.02
C LYS A 126 -20.87 -8.04 -10.80
N SER A 127 -21.28 -6.93 -10.18
CA SER A 127 -22.14 -5.91 -10.80
C SER A 127 -21.38 -4.83 -11.55
N THR A 128 -20.08 -4.68 -11.30
CA THR A 128 -19.18 -3.63 -11.79
C THR A 128 -19.54 -2.21 -11.32
N VAL A 129 -20.40 -2.09 -10.31
CA VAL A 129 -20.74 -0.80 -9.69
C VAL A 129 -19.55 -0.30 -8.89
N VAL A 130 -19.16 0.95 -9.13
CA VAL A 130 -18.03 1.62 -8.48
C VAL A 130 -18.53 2.87 -7.77
N LYS A 131 -18.00 3.10 -6.55
CA LYS A 131 -18.28 4.31 -5.75
C LYS A 131 -16.97 4.85 -5.21
N SER A 132 -16.80 6.18 -5.22
CA SER A 132 -15.68 6.84 -4.53
C SER A 132 -15.79 6.56 -3.02
N LEU A 133 -14.69 6.19 -2.43
CA LEU A 133 -14.60 5.90 -1.00
C LEU A 133 -13.96 7.08 -0.26
N LEU A 134 -12.78 7.49 -0.69
CA LEU A 134 -12.08 8.64 -0.12
C LEU A 134 -11.13 9.24 -1.15
N VAL A 135 -10.79 10.50 -0.93
CA VAL A 135 -9.76 11.23 -1.66
C VAL A 135 -8.73 11.75 -0.67
N GLU A 136 -7.45 11.52 -0.98
CA GLU A 136 -6.32 12.14 -0.30
C GLU A 136 -5.58 13.01 -1.30
N GLN A 137 -5.31 14.25 -0.93
CA GLN A 137 -4.65 15.22 -1.80
C GLN A 137 -3.66 16.05 -1.01
N SER A 138 -2.54 16.39 -1.65
CA SER A 138 -1.49 17.25 -1.13
C SER A 138 -1.11 18.29 -2.18
N ASP A 139 -0.59 19.43 -1.74
CA ASP A 139 0.03 20.42 -2.64
C ASP A 139 1.42 19.97 -3.10
N ALA A 140 1.96 18.93 -2.46
CA ALA A 140 3.20 18.28 -2.78
C ALA A 140 2.95 16.80 -3.18
N TRP A 141 4.00 15.99 -3.28
CA TRP A 141 3.94 14.57 -3.57
C TRP A 141 3.37 13.77 -2.38
N LEU A 142 2.50 12.80 -2.63
CA LEU A 142 1.99 11.89 -1.62
C LEU A 142 3.01 10.78 -1.31
N SER A 143 3.24 10.53 -0.03
CA SER A 143 4.10 9.42 0.40
C SER A 143 3.58 8.06 -0.09
N PRO A 144 4.45 7.14 -0.54
CA PRO A 144 4.07 5.77 -0.88
C PRO A 144 3.28 5.06 0.23
N LEU A 145 3.60 5.33 1.51
CA LEU A 145 2.86 4.77 2.64
C LEU A 145 1.36 5.10 2.58
N THR A 146 0.98 6.26 2.08
CA THR A 146 -0.42 6.67 1.97
C THR A 146 -1.23 5.76 1.05
N PHE A 147 -0.65 5.32 -0.07
CA PHE A 147 -1.36 4.53 -1.08
C PHE A 147 -0.96 3.04 -1.13
N GLN A 148 0.15 2.67 -0.49
CA GLN A 148 0.61 1.28 -0.44
C GLN A 148 0.21 0.57 0.84
N GLU A 149 0.21 1.26 1.97
CA GLU A 149 0.07 0.70 3.31
C GLU A 149 -1.35 0.83 3.91
N ALA A 150 -2.35 1.05 3.06
CA ALA A 150 -3.73 1.07 3.53
C ALA A 150 -4.14 -0.29 4.08
N THR A 151 -4.63 -0.31 5.32
CA THR A 151 -5.04 -1.53 6.02
C THR A 151 -6.55 -1.65 6.03
N MET A 152 -7.05 -2.77 5.47
CA MET A 152 -8.47 -3.10 5.54
C MET A 152 -8.80 -3.67 6.92
N GLU A 153 -9.85 -3.14 7.54
CA GLU A 153 -10.44 -3.66 8.77
C GLU A 153 -11.89 -4.09 8.52
N PRO A 154 -12.53 -4.86 9.39
CA PRO A 154 -13.91 -5.34 9.16
C PRO A 154 -14.93 -4.23 8.89
N ASP A 155 -14.75 -3.07 9.51
CA ASP A 155 -15.67 -1.93 9.48
C ASP A 155 -15.16 -0.72 8.69
N GLY A 156 -13.95 -0.78 8.10
CA GLY A 156 -13.40 0.34 7.36
C GLY A 156 -11.97 0.15 6.88
N VAL A 157 -11.37 1.24 6.45
CA VAL A 157 -9.96 1.28 6.00
C VAL A 157 -9.19 2.28 6.85
N VAL A 158 -7.99 1.89 7.27
CA VAL A 158 -7.01 2.77 7.93
C VAL A 158 -5.96 3.17 6.91
N ILE A 159 -5.74 4.48 6.78
CA ILE A 159 -4.72 5.05 5.90
C ILE A 159 -3.74 5.91 6.68
N PHE A 160 -2.53 6.03 6.15
CA PHE A 160 -1.58 7.07 6.53
C PHE A 160 -1.89 8.36 5.78
N SER A 161 -1.79 9.49 6.45
CA SER A 161 -1.92 10.81 5.83
C SER A 161 -1.08 11.86 6.54
N GLU A 162 -0.49 12.76 5.77
CA GLU A 162 0.33 13.88 6.25
C GLU A 162 -0.46 15.20 6.26
N ARG A 163 -1.79 15.15 6.12
CA ARG A 163 -2.69 16.31 6.02
C ARG A 163 -2.63 17.29 7.20
N SER A 164 -2.15 16.82 8.35
CA SER A 164 -2.00 17.63 9.57
C SER A 164 -0.58 18.17 9.80
N GLY A 165 0.34 17.98 8.84
CA GLY A 165 1.74 18.37 8.93
C GLY A 165 2.69 17.26 9.38
N TYR A 166 2.16 16.23 10.05
CA TYR A 166 2.84 15.01 10.42
C TYR A 166 2.07 13.80 9.92
N ARG A 167 2.74 12.67 9.75
CA ARG A 167 2.11 11.45 9.26
C ARG A 167 1.36 10.74 10.38
N HIS A 168 0.05 10.66 10.22
CA HIS A 168 -0.88 10.06 11.16
C HIS A 168 -1.81 9.04 10.52
N LEU A 169 -2.55 8.33 11.37
CA LEU A 169 -3.51 7.31 10.96
C LEU A 169 -4.93 7.85 11.01
N TYR A 170 -5.67 7.60 9.93
CA TYR A 170 -7.07 7.98 9.77
C TYR A 170 -7.89 6.78 9.35
N LYS A 171 -9.02 6.55 10.03
CA LYS A 171 -9.94 5.45 9.71
C LYS A 171 -11.18 6.00 9.02
N TYR A 172 -11.50 5.40 7.88
CA TYR A 172 -12.71 5.68 7.12
C TYR A 172 -13.61 4.45 7.12
N SER A 173 -14.93 4.66 7.26
CA SER A 173 -15.91 3.60 6.99
C SER A 173 -15.95 3.28 5.49
N TYR A 174 -16.46 2.12 5.13
CA TYR A 174 -16.65 1.75 3.71
C TYR A 174 -17.75 2.55 2.99
N THR A 175 -18.40 3.48 3.69
CA THR A 175 -19.31 4.48 3.09
C THR A 175 -18.62 5.80 2.77
N GLY A 176 -17.32 5.93 3.10
CA GLY A 176 -16.51 7.11 2.83
C GLY A 176 -16.48 8.15 3.96
N ALA A 177 -17.17 7.90 5.08
CA ALA A 177 -17.12 8.80 6.22
C ALA A 177 -15.83 8.61 7.02
N LEU A 178 -15.15 9.72 7.39
CA LEU A 178 -14.05 9.70 8.36
C LEU A 178 -14.61 9.27 9.72
N SER A 179 -14.32 8.02 10.11
CA SER A 179 -14.81 7.45 11.37
C SER A 179 -13.96 7.89 12.56
N ARG A 180 -12.64 8.03 12.34
CA ARG A 180 -11.72 8.38 13.43
C ARG A 180 -10.41 8.93 12.91
N THR A 181 -9.92 10.01 13.54
CA THR A 181 -8.50 10.36 13.57
C THR A 181 -7.86 9.56 14.70
N ILE A 182 -7.05 8.55 14.34
CA ILE A 182 -6.50 7.60 15.30
C ILE A 182 -5.37 8.24 16.10
N SER A 183 -4.47 8.95 15.42
CA SER A 183 -3.31 9.60 16.02
C SER A 183 -3.21 11.07 15.64
N SER A 184 -2.57 11.87 16.48
CA SER A 184 -2.31 13.30 16.26
C SER A 184 -1.12 13.76 17.13
N GLY A 185 -0.50 14.88 16.76
CA GLY A 185 0.62 15.47 17.50
C GLY A 185 1.79 15.83 16.58
N ASP A 186 2.90 16.30 17.16
CA ASP A 186 4.10 16.75 16.44
C ASP A 186 5.11 15.58 16.29
N TRP A 187 4.64 14.47 15.75
CA TRP A 187 5.39 13.23 15.54
C TRP A 187 4.76 12.41 14.43
N ASP A 188 5.54 11.48 13.83
CA ASP A 188 5.11 10.65 12.72
C ASP A 188 4.84 9.21 13.14
N VAL A 189 3.83 8.61 12.54
CA VAL A 189 3.61 7.15 12.52
C VAL A 189 4.33 6.57 11.32
N ASP A 190 5.13 5.54 11.50
CA ASP A 190 5.85 4.86 10.42
C ASP A 190 5.48 3.38 10.24
N ALA A 191 4.66 2.83 11.13
CA ALA A 191 4.03 1.53 10.93
C ALA A 191 2.69 1.45 11.67
N TYR A 192 1.75 0.73 11.09
CA TYR A 192 0.48 0.35 11.71
C TYR A 192 0.42 -1.17 11.81
N TYR A 193 0.23 -1.70 13.01
CA TYR A 193 0.20 -3.13 13.27
C TYR A 193 -1.21 -3.71 13.28
N GLY A 194 -2.23 -2.88 13.51
CA GLY A 194 -3.63 -3.28 13.55
C GLY A 194 -4.38 -2.77 14.77
N SER A 195 -5.62 -3.22 14.92
CA SER A 195 -6.49 -2.93 16.05
C SER A 195 -6.97 -4.20 16.75
N ASP A 196 -7.36 -4.07 18.01
CA ASP A 196 -7.99 -5.16 18.77
C ASP A 196 -9.51 -4.97 18.88
N ALA A 197 -10.20 -6.01 19.37
CA ALA A 197 -11.65 -5.98 19.57
C ALA A 197 -12.12 -4.96 20.63
N LYS A 198 -11.21 -4.41 21.44
CA LYS A 198 -11.49 -3.35 22.43
C LYS A 198 -11.39 -1.95 21.84
N GLY A 199 -11.02 -1.84 20.55
CA GLY A 199 -10.82 -0.58 19.85
C GLY A 199 -9.50 0.12 20.18
N ASN A 200 -8.49 -0.63 20.63
CA ASN A 200 -7.12 -0.13 20.73
C ASN A 200 -6.42 -0.28 19.38
N TYR A 201 -5.54 0.67 19.05
CA TYR A 201 -4.73 0.71 17.84
C TYR A 201 -3.26 0.58 18.21
N TYR A 202 -2.53 -0.24 17.48
CA TYR A 202 -1.12 -0.52 17.72
C TYR A 202 -0.28 0.00 16.55
N LEU A 203 0.73 0.79 16.87
CA LEU A 203 1.51 1.53 15.88
C LEU A 203 2.96 1.69 16.32
N ARG A 204 3.82 2.07 15.39
CA ARG A 204 5.19 2.52 15.69
C ARG A 204 5.33 3.97 15.26
N CYS A 205 6.04 4.75 16.06
CA CYS A 205 6.20 6.18 15.83
C CYS A 205 7.54 6.72 16.34
N ASN A 206 7.85 7.96 15.94
CA ASN A 206 9.05 8.69 16.37
C ASN A 206 8.80 9.64 17.57
N LEU A 207 7.83 9.30 18.44
CA LEU A 207 7.40 10.12 19.57
C LEU A 207 8.56 10.64 20.44
N SER A 208 9.61 9.84 20.63
CA SER A 208 10.78 10.15 21.45
C SER A 208 11.95 10.72 20.66
N GLY A 209 11.68 11.35 19.51
CA GLY A 209 12.66 12.01 18.64
C GLY A 209 12.96 11.25 17.35
N ALA A 210 13.55 11.95 16.39
CA ALA A 210 13.68 11.52 15.00
C ALA A 210 14.42 10.18 14.80
N VAL A 211 15.37 9.84 15.66
CA VAL A 211 16.19 8.61 15.56
C VAL A 211 15.60 7.43 16.34
N ASN A 212 14.58 7.67 17.16
CA ASN A 212 13.95 6.64 17.97
C ASN A 212 12.70 6.10 17.31
N ARG A 213 12.39 4.83 17.55
CA ARG A 213 11.13 4.20 17.11
C ARG A 213 10.52 3.45 18.29
N VAL A 214 9.33 3.86 18.65
CA VAL A 214 8.60 3.38 19.82
C VAL A 214 7.35 2.67 19.36
N ILE A 215 7.12 1.47 19.89
CA ILE A 215 5.83 0.78 19.71
C ILE A 215 4.86 1.39 20.72
N CYS A 216 3.71 1.84 20.23
CA CYS A 216 2.69 2.51 21.01
C CYS A 216 1.32 1.84 20.84
N ARG A 217 0.49 2.01 21.86
CA ARG A 217 -0.95 1.71 21.80
C ARG A 217 -1.73 3.01 22.02
N ILE A 218 -2.74 3.23 21.18
CA ILE A 218 -3.76 4.26 21.38
C ILE A 218 -5.05 3.55 21.75
N ASP A 219 -5.59 3.82 22.92
CA ASP A 219 -6.82 3.18 23.38
C ASP A 219 -8.08 3.77 22.72
N ALA A 220 -9.24 3.16 23.00
CA ALA A 220 -10.52 3.62 22.47
C ALA A 220 -10.86 5.06 22.83
N LYS A 221 -10.29 5.59 23.94
CA LYS A 221 -10.48 6.97 24.38
C LYS A 221 -9.45 7.95 23.80
N GLY A 222 -8.47 7.45 23.01
CA GLY A 222 -7.41 8.26 22.40
C GLY A 222 -6.16 8.43 23.27
N LYS A 223 -6.03 7.71 24.39
CA LYS A 223 -4.84 7.77 25.24
C LYS A 223 -3.71 6.98 24.60
N LEU A 224 -2.59 7.67 24.33
CA LEU A 224 -1.34 7.08 23.88
C LEU A 224 -0.58 6.46 25.05
N THR A 225 -0.01 5.28 24.86
CA THR A 225 0.83 4.57 25.82
C THR A 225 1.99 3.91 25.09
N SER A 226 3.23 4.17 25.50
CA SER A 226 4.43 3.48 25.02
C SER A 226 4.43 2.03 25.51
N LEU A 227 4.67 1.08 24.61
CA LEU A 227 4.76 -0.36 24.91
C LEU A 227 6.20 -0.86 24.88
N SER A 228 7.11 -0.12 24.25
CA SER A 228 8.54 -0.43 24.17
C SER A 228 9.37 0.66 24.84
N PRO A 229 10.69 0.44 25.09
CA PRO A 229 11.58 1.50 25.52
C PRO A 229 11.58 2.68 24.57
N GLU A 230 11.71 3.89 25.10
CA GLU A 230 11.60 5.14 24.31
C GLU A 230 12.92 5.51 23.61
N GLN A 231 14.07 5.06 24.13
CA GLN A 231 15.38 5.37 23.59
C GLN A 231 15.93 4.16 22.84
N GLY A 232 15.79 4.15 21.51
CA GLY A 232 16.25 3.09 20.64
C GLY A 232 15.29 2.85 19.47
N TYR A 233 15.44 1.71 18.82
CA TYR A 233 14.65 1.32 17.67
C TYR A 233 13.90 0.02 17.98
N ALA A 234 12.58 0.12 18.11
CA ALA A 234 11.70 -1.01 18.36
C ALA A 234 10.92 -1.38 17.09
N THR A 235 10.83 -2.68 16.81
CA THR A 235 9.85 -3.25 15.86
C THR A 235 9.07 -4.35 16.54
N GLY A 236 7.85 -4.61 16.08
CA GLY A 236 6.99 -5.63 16.67
C GLY A 236 6.38 -6.54 15.62
N THR A 237 6.26 -7.83 15.94
CA THR A 237 5.41 -8.77 15.22
C THR A 237 4.28 -9.16 16.16
N PHE A 238 3.07 -8.72 15.82
CA PHE A 238 1.89 -8.92 16.65
C PHE A 238 1.19 -10.23 16.34
N ALA A 239 0.70 -10.90 17.37
CA ALA A 239 -0.20 -12.02 17.20
C ALA A 239 -1.56 -11.54 16.70
N PRO A 240 -2.37 -12.40 16.04
CA PRO A 240 -3.75 -12.09 15.71
C PRO A 240 -4.50 -11.58 16.96
N ASP A 241 -5.42 -10.62 16.76
CA ASP A 241 -6.18 -9.98 17.85
C ASP A 241 -5.35 -9.25 18.92
N MET A 242 -4.02 -9.06 18.68
CA MET A 242 -3.10 -8.22 19.49
C MET A 242 -2.91 -8.60 20.96
N PRO A 243 -3.07 -9.87 21.41
CA PRO A 243 -2.92 -10.23 22.83
C PRO A 243 -1.47 -10.15 23.32
N TYR A 244 -0.50 -10.34 22.43
CA TYR A 244 0.95 -10.24 22.67
C TYR A 244 1.68 -9.92 21.35
N TYR A 245 2.93 -9.51 21.47
CA TYR A 245 3.81 -9.30 20.33
C TYR A 245 5.26 -9.68 20.66
N LEU A 246 5.99 -10.10 19.65
CA LEU A 246 7.44 -10.28 19.73
C LEU A 246 8.09 -8.95 19.42
N GLN A 247 8.84 -8.40 20.37
CA GLN A 247 9.60 -7.17 20.18
C GLN A 247 11.03 -7.48 19.73
N ASN A 248 11.48 -6.77 18.71
CA ASN A 248 12.90 -6.62 18.39
C ASN A 248 13.31 -5.20 18.78
N PHE A 249 14.27 -5.06 19.67
CA PHE A 249 14.74 -3.77 20.18
C PHE A 249 16.24 -3.64 20.06
N SER A 250 16.72 -2.49 19.59
CA SER A 250 18.14 -2.19 19.48
C SER A 250 18.44 -0.74 19.88
N THR A 251 19.66 -0.51 20.34
CA THR A 251 20.24 0.81 20.54
C THR A 251 21.58 0.90 19.82
N ARG A 252 22.31 2.01 19.99
CA ARG A 252 23.61 2.22 19.32
C ARG A 252 24.68 1.17 19.67
N SER A 253 24.64 0.60 20.86
CA SER A 253 25.76 -0.19 21.40
C SER A 253 25.46 -1.68 21.60
N PRO A 254 24.34 -2.12 22.20
CA PRO A 254 24.06 -3.54 22.28
C PRO A 254 23.47 -4.08 20.96
N PRO A 255 23.73 -5.37 20.64
CA PRO A 255 23.05 -6.03 19.54
C PRO A 255 21.53 -6.06 19.77
N PRO A 256 20.73 -6.30 18.70
CA PRO A 256 19.28 -6.42 18.82
C PRO A 256 18.88 -7.50 19.84
N VAL A 257 17.87 -7.19 20.65
CA VAL A 257 17.28 -8.09 21.64
C VAL A 257 15.85 -8.38 21.26
N TYR A 258 15.48 -9.66 21.31
CA TYR A 258 14.11 -10.13 21.08
C TYR A 258 13.44 -10.46 22.42
N THR A 259 12.27 -9.92 22.67
CA THR A 259 11.47 -10.14 23.89
C THR A 259 10.00 -10.31 23.58
#